data_9bbcf2f122327f1fc5e9b6fcfbbbfb19
#
_entry.id   9bbcf2f122327f1fc5e9b6fcfbbbfb19
#
_cell.length_a   1.000
_cell.length_b   1.000
_cell.length_c   1.000
_cell.angle_alpha   90.00
_cell.angle_beta   90.00
_cell.angle_gamma   90.00
#
_symmetry.space_group_name_H-M   'P 1'
#
loop_
_entity.id
_entity.type
_entity.pdbx_description
1 polymer ?
#
loop_
_entity_poly.entity_id
_entity_poly.type
_entity_poly.pdbx_seq_one_letter_code
_entity_poly.pdbx_strand_id
1 'polypeptide(L)' 'DISVVGFDDLPLSASLEPPLTTVRQERNELGKCAYVVLNSLVHHIPFCRTQIRARLIERESTARCPAAPEIKPLA' A
#
# COMPACT_ATOMS: atom_id res chain seq x y z
N ASP A 1 18.22 14.07 -7.43
CA ASP A 1 18.29 13.14 -6.32
C ASP A 1 17.04 13.19 -5.46
N ILE A 2 15.92 12.84 -6.05
CA ILE A 2 14.63 12.84 -5.37
C ILE A 2 14.07 11.42 -5.42
N SER A 3 13.68 10.89 -4.25
CA SER A 3 12.91 9.66 -4.16
C SER A 3 11.43 9.96 -4.33
N VAL A 4 10.72 9.10 -5.05
CA VAL A 4 9.29 9.25 -5.32
C VAL A 4 8.58 7.98 -4.88
N VAL A 5 7.48 8.15 -4.15
CA VAL A 5 6.62 7.04 -3.69
C VAL A 5 5.21 7.29 -4.21
N GLY A 6 4.63 6.25 -4.78
CA GLY A 6 3.24 6.29 -5.24
C GLY A 6 2.28 5.57 -4.30
N PHE A 7 1.05 5.44 -4.73
CA PHE A 7 0.00 4.72 -4.02
C PHE A 7 -0.85 3.94 -5.03
N ASP A 8 -1.46 2.85 -4.60
CA ASP A 8 -2.34 1.95 -5.37
C ASP A 8 -1.63 0.90 -6.22
N ASP A 9 -0.35 1.02 -6.49
CA ASP A 9 0.40 0.07 -7.31
C ASP A 9 -0.35 -0.32 -8.60
N LEU A 10 -0.66 0.67 -9.42
CA LEU A 10 -1.22 0.43 -10.74
C LEU A 10 -0.22 -0.39 -11.57
N PRO A 11 -0.68 -1.22 -12.53
CA PRO A 11 0.23 -2.01 -13.35
C PRO A 11 1.32 -1.20 -14.04
N LEU A 12 1.04 0.05 -14.36
CA LEU A 12 2.01 0.97 -14.95
C LEU A 12 3.21 1.25 -14.05
N SER A 13 3.04 1.16 -12.72
CA SER A 13 4.10 1.48 -11.75
C SER A 13 5.35 0.65 -11.98
N ALA A 14 5.22 -0.63 -12.33
CA ALA A 14 6.35 -1.50 -12.59
C ALA A 14 7.03 -1.21 -13.94
N SER A 15 6.33 -0.55 -14.85
CA SER A 15 6.80 -0.27 -16.22
C SER A 15 7.40 1.14 -16.35
N LEU A 16 7.35 1.95 -15.32
CA LEU A 16 7.95 3.29 -15.35
C LEU A 16 9.47 3.21 -15.33
N GLU A 17 10.11 4.30 -15.73
CA GLU A 17 11.58 4.43 -15.74
C GLU A 17 11.99 5.61 -14.85
N PRO A 18 12.52 5.35 -13.65
CA PRO A 18 12.67 4.04 -13.00
C PRO A 18 11.32 3.49 -12.48
N PRO A 19 11.25 2.16 -12.26
CA PRO A 19 10.04 1.58 -11.67
C PRO A 19 9.66 2.22 -10.35
N LEU A 20 8.39 2.46 -10.15
CA LEU A 20 7.88 3.25 -9.04
C LEU A 20 7.67 2.41 -7.78
N THR A 21 8.30 2.80 -6.68
CA THR A 21 7.98 2.30 -5.34
C THR A 21 6.59 2.80 -4.97
N THR A 22 5.73 1.91 -4.51
CA THR A 22 4.34 2.26 -4.24
C THR A 22 3.76 1.42 -3.11
N VAL A 23 2.62 1.85 -2.58
CA VAL A 23 1.86 1.09 -1.60
C VAL A 23 0.78 0.32 -2.34
N ARG A 24 0.77 -1.00 -2.16
CA ARG A 24 -0.22 -1.89 -2.77
C ARG A 24 -1.32 -2.21 -1.79
N GLN A 25 -2.55 -1.97 -2.19
CA GLN A 25 -3.71 -2.50 -1.50
C GLN A 25 -4.04 -3.90 -2.03
N GLU A 26 -4.34 -4.81 -1.13
CA GLU A 26 -4.72 -6.18 -1.51
C GLU A 26 -6.16 -6.18 -2.00
N ARG A 27 -6.35 -5.91 -3.29
CA ARG A 27 -7.66 -5.71 -3.90
C ARG A 27 -8.56 -6.94 -3.82
N ASN A 28 -7.98 -8.13 -4.00
CA ASN A 28 -8.74 -9.37 -3.91
C ASN A 28 -9.28 -9.60 -2.50
N GLU A 29 -8.44 -9.38 -1.50
CA GLU A 29 -8.85 -9.48 -0.10
C GLU A 29 -9.90 -8.43 0.25
N LEU A 30 -9.72 -7.21 -0.24
CA LEU A 30 -10.66 -6.12 -0.02
C LEU A 30 -12.03 -6.45 -0.62
N GLY A 31 -12.05 -6.97 -1.85
CA GLY A 31 -13.28 -7.39 -2.50
C GLY A 31 -13.99 -8.52 -1.78
N LYS A 32 -13.25 -9.53 -1.33
CA LYS A 32 -13.81 -10.65 -0.56
C LYS A 32 -14.41 -10.18 0.75
N CYS A 33 -13.70 -9.32 1.48
CA CYS A 33 -14.19 -8.78 2.75
C CYS A 33 -15.43 -7.92 2.55
N ALA A 34 -15.45 -7.10 1.52
CA ALA A 34 -16.61 -6.28 1.19
C ALA A 34 -17.84 -7.13 0.91
N TYR A 35 -17.67 -8.22 0.16
CA TYR A 35 -18.75 -9.17 -0.12
C TYR A 35 -19.28 -9.82 1.17
N VAL A 36 -18.38 -10.29 2.04
CA VAL A 36 -18.78 -10.94 3.30
C VAL A 36 -19.55 -9.97 4.18
N VAL A 37 -19.07 -8.73 4.32
CA VAL A 37 -19.74 -7.72 5.14
C VAL A 37 -21.11 -7.39 4.58
N LEU A 38 -21.21 -7.17 3.27
CA LEU A 38 -22.48 -6.85 2.62
C LEU A 38 -23.48 -8.00 2.76
N ASN A 39 -23.04 -9.22 2.53
CA ASN A 39 -23.88 -10.41 2.68
C ASN A 39 -24.38 -10.56 4.12
N SER A 40 -23.52 -10.29 5.10
CA SER A 40 -23.90 -10.32 6.52
C SER A 40 -24.93 -9.27 6.84
N LEU A 41 -24.79 -8.07 6.31
CA LEU A 41 -25.77 -6.98 6.51
C LEU A 41 -27.14 -7.33 5.93
N VAL A 42 -27.15 -7.90 4.72
CA VAL A 42 -28.39 -8.29 4.05
C VAL A 42 -29.13 -9.38 4.82
N HIS A 43 -28.41 -10.33 5.39
CA HIS A 43 -28.98 -11.46 6.09
C HIS A 43 -29.05 -11.28 7.61
N HIS A 44 -28.72 -10.09 8.11
CA HIS A 44 -28.71 -9.78 9.55
C HIS A 44 -27.80 -10.72 10.34
N ILE A 45 -26.66 -11.12 9.76
CA ILE A 45 -25.67 -11.97 10.41
C ILE A 45 -24.62 -11.09 11.08
N PRO A 46 -24.24 -11.36 12.34
CA PRO A 46 -23.14 -10.63 12.98
C PRO A 46 -21.84 -10.82 12.22
N PHE A 47 -21.03 -9.75 12.11
CA PHE A 47 -19.71 -9.82 11.51
C PHE A 47 -18.70 -9.03 12.34
N CYS A 48 -17.44 -9.44 12.25
CA CYS A 48 -16.35 -8.74 12.92
C CYS A 48 -15.80 -7.63 12.04
N ARG A 49 -15.33 -6.57 12.68
CA ARG A 49 -14.57 -5.52 11.99
C ARG A 49 -13.31 -6.13 11.39
N THR A 50 -13.11 -5.94 10.09
CA THR A 50 -11.96 -6.47 9.36
C THR A 50 -11.08 -5.33 8.89
N GLN A 51 -9.77 -5.50 9.05
CA GLN A 51 -8.78 -4.54 8.61
C GLN A 51 -7.79 -5.25 7.68
N ILE A 52 -7.58 -4.70 6.49
CA ILE A 52 -6.68 -5.26 5.50
C ILE A 52 -5.44 -4.37 5.41
N ARG A 53 -4.27 -4.98 5.57
CA ARG A 53 -3.01 -4.25 5.52
C ARG A 53 -2.59 -3.99 4.09
N ALA A 54 -2.20 -2.75 3.81
CA ALA A 54 -1.49 -2.41 2.60
C ALA A 54 -0.03 -2.86 2.71
N ARG A 55 0.64 -3.04 1.58
CA ARG A 55 2.03 -3.47 1.51
C ARG A 55 2.85 -2.43 0.76
N LEU A 56 4.05 -2.17 1.25
CA LEU A 56 5.02 -1.36 0.52
C LEU A 56 5.73 -2.24 -0.50
N ILE A 57 5.68 -1.83 -1.76
CA ILE A 57 6.39 -2.49 -2.86
C ILE A 57 7.57 -1.60 -3.23
N GLU A 58 8.75 -1.97 -2.77
CA GLU A 58 9.97 -1.23 -3.07
C GLU A 58 10.44 -1.52 -4.49
N ARG A 59 10.70 -0.45 -5.22
CA ARG A 59 11.26 -0.49 -6.57
C ARG A 59 12.42 0.50 -6.67
N GLU A 60 12.72 0.98 -7.85
CA GLU A 60 13.91 1.78 -8.08
C GLU A 60 13.72 3.29 -7.91
N SER A 61 12.48 3.76 -7.71
CA SER A 61 12.20 5.19 -7.56
C SER A 61 12.58 5.76 -6.19
N THR A 62 13.00 4.90 -5.26
CA THR A 62 13.47 5.30 -3.93
C THR A 62 14.83 4.71 -3.68
N ALA A 63 15.63 5.41 -2.89
CA ALA A 63 16.97 4.96 -2.53
C ALA A 63 17.34 5.53 -1.16
N ARG A 64 18.33 4.87 -0.55
CA ARG A 64 18.92 5.39 0.69
C ARG A 64 19.58 6.74 0.39
N CYS A 65 19.46 7.68 1.31
CA CYS A 65 20.13 8.98 1.20
C CYS A 65 21.66 8.75 1.21
N PRO A 66 22.39 9.15 0.15
CA PRO A 66 23.82 8.86 0.06
C PRO A 66 24.67 9.69 1.00
N ALA A 67 24.19 10.81 1.46
CA ALA A 67 24.89 11.72 2.36
C ALA A 67 24.18 11.77 3.71
N ALA A 68 23.75 10.63 4.24
CA ALA A 68 22.96 10.58 5.46
C ALA A 68 23.71 11.24 6.63
N PRO A 69 23.56 12.54 6.90
CA PRO A 69 23.98 13.08 8.16
C PRO A 69 23.11 12.47 9.24
N GLU A 70 23.68 12.37 10.45
CA GLU A 70 22.90 11.94 11.59
C GLU A 70 21.61 12.75 11.66
N ILE A 71 20.50 12.06 11.45
CA ILE A 71 19.19 12.67 11.66
C ILE A 71 18.98 12.69 13.17
N LYS A 72 19.09 13.88 13.75
CA LYS A 72 18.74 14.03 15.15
C LYS A 72 17.25 13.83 15.30
N PRO A 73 16.81 12.96 16.23
CA PRO A 73 15.39 12.81 16.46
C PRO A 73 14.79 14.16 16.86
N LEU A 74 13.65 14.47 16.29
CA LEU A 74 12.84 15.59 16.75
C LEU A 74 12.39 15.27 18.17
N ALA A 75 12.96 15.93 19.11
CA ALA A 75 12.61 15.74 20.52
C ALA A 75 11.21 16.28 20.78
#